data_60875aeaebad74ae56b0129645e96a36
#
_entry.id   60875aeaebad74ae56b0129645e96a36
#
_cell.length_a   1.000
_cell.length_b   1.000
_cell.length_c   1.000
_cell.angle_alpha   90.00
_cell.angle_beta   90.00
_cell.angle_gamma   90.00
#
_symmetry.space_group_name_H-M   'P 1'
#
loop_
_entity.id
_entity.type
_entity.pdbx_description
1 polymer ?
#
loop_
_entity_poly.entity_id
_entity_poly.type
_entity_poly.pdbx_seq_one_letter_code
_entity_poly.pdbx_strand_id
1 'polypeptide(L)'
;MTKIVIRNLTKTYGGGAVEALKNINFEVQPNESLCILGPSGCGKTTLLRIIDCLIARDQGEVLIDGVPVTQPRPDVAMVFQHFGLFPWKRLEENIAYGLELRGRSREETTATIERYIELMNLKGFEKSYPHQLSGGMQQRAGLARALAINPTLLLMDEPFGSLDAQTREMMQEELLRILESEKKTMIFVTHSIDEAILLGDRIVMMSRRPGRIREILLVTIPRPRKIISVRSHPRYIELRNSIWEMLKQDFDDIDAGGINP
;
A
#
# COMPACT_ATOMS: atom_id res chain seq x y z
N MET A 1 17.34 -8.07 -0.54
CA MET A 1 16.37 -7.72 -1.59
C MET A 1 15.15 -8.61 -1.39
N THR A 2 13.96 -8.05 -1.20
CA THR A 2 12.79 -8.80 -0.70
C THR A 2 11.92 -9.30 -1.84
N LYS A 3 11.81 -10.63 -2.00
CA LYS A 3 10.89 -11.31 -2.90
C LYS A 3 9.68 -11.84 -2.11
N ILE A 4 8.46 -11.59 -2.61
CA ILE A 4 7.24 -12.13 -2.01
C ILE A 4 6.63 -13.15 -2.98
N VAL A 5 6.18 -14.28 -2.45
CA VAL A 5 5.46 -15.31 -3.21
C VAL A 5 4.19 -15.67 -2.47
N ILE A 6 3.06 -15.61 -3.17
CA ILE A 6 1.76 -15.99 -2.67
C ILE A 6 1.23 -17.14 -3.52
N ARG A 7 0.84 -18.25 -2.86
CA ARG A 7 0.35 -19.44 -3.54
C ARG A 7 -0.96 -19.92 -2.93
N ASN A 8 -1.95 -20.11 -3.78
CA ASN A 8 -3.27 -20.69 -3.46
C ASN A 8 -3.93 -20.05 -2.23
N LEU A 9 -3.68 -18.74 -2.02
CA LEU A 9 -4.16 -18.05 -0.83
C LEU A 9 -5.68 -17.91 -0.86
N THR A 10 -6.33 -18.42 0.19
CA THR A 10 -7.79 -18.36 0.39
C THR A 10 -8.09 -17.84 1.78
N LYS A 11 -9.14 -17.01 1.88
CA LYS A 11 -9.64 -16.46 3.14
C LYS A 11 -11.14 -16.38 3.15
N THR A 12 -11.73 -16.92 4.22
CA THR A 12 -13.17 -16.85 4.52
C THR A 12 -13.41 -16.18 5.87
N TYR A 13 -14.57 -15.61 6.05
CA TYR A 13 -15.06 -15.05 7.32
C TYR A 13 -16.39 -15.65 7.70
N GLY A 14 -16.76 -15.54 8.99
CA GLY A 14 -18.06 -15.97 9.48
C GLY A 14 -18.29 -17.48 9.35
N GLY A 15 -17.27 -18.30 9.64
CA GLY A 15 -17.39 -19.75 9.54
C GLY A 15 -17.62 -20.28 8.12
N GLY A 16 -17.17 -19.55 7.11
CA GLY A 16 -17.35 -19.94 5.70
C GLY A 16 -18.45 -19.16 4.96
N ALA A 17 -19.22 -18.32 5.67
CA ALA A 17 -20.32 -17.55 5.08
C ALA A 17 -19.86 -16.52 4.03
N VAL A 18 -18.65 -15.98 4.16
CA VAL A 18 -18.10 -14.95 3.28
C VAL A 18 -16.72 -15.36 2.78
N GLU A 19 -16.62 -15.78 1.52
CA GLU A 19 -15.35 -16.02 0.85
C GLU A 19 -14.76 -14.67 0.41
N ALA A 20 -13.76 -14.15 1.15
CA ALA A 20 -13.16 -12.85 0.89
C ALA A 20 -12.10 -12.92 -0.22
N LEU A 21 -11.25 -13.95 -0.18
CA LEU A 21 -10.19 -14.22 -1.16
C LEU A 21 -10.26 -15.69 -1.58
N LYS A 22 -10.05 -15.94 -2.86
CA LYS A 22 -10.09 -17.29 -3.42
C LYS A 22 -8.95 -17.54 -4.38
N ASN A 23 -8.08 -18.49 -4.01
CA ASN A 23 -6.98 -18.98 -4.86
C ASN A 23 -6.11 -17.85 -5.45
N ILE A 24 -5.64 -16.93 -4.60
CA ILE A 24 -4.76 -15.85 -5.00
C ILE A 24 -3.35 -16.39 -5.22
N ASN A 25 -2.80 -16.10 -6.40
CA ASN A 25 -1.47 -16.55 -6.80
C ASN A 25 -0.72 -15.41 -7.52
N PHE A 26 0.34 -14.90 -6.95
CA PHE A 26 1.28 -13.99 -7.60
C PHE A 26 2.61 -13.93 -6.85
N GLU A 27 3.60 -13.32 -7.49
CA GLU A 27 4.86 -12.99 -6.85
C GLU A 27 5.22 -11.52 -7.07
N VAL A 28 6.02 -10.96 -6.16
CA VAL A 28 6.59 -9.61 -6.25
C VAL A 28 8.10 -9.76 -6.27
N GLN A 29 8.73 -9.15 -7.26
CA GLN A 29 10.17 -9.19 -7.39
C GLN A 29 10.86 -8.19 -6.45
N PRO A 30 12.13 -8.39 -6.10
CA PRO A 30 12.89 -7.41 -5.35
C PRO A 30 12.89 -6.03 -6.02
N ASN A 31 12.65 -4.98 -5.23
CA ASN A 31 12.55 -3.58 -5.65
C ASN A 31 11.40 -3.28 -6.64
N GLU A 32 10.45 -4.18 -6.75
CA GLU A 32 9.24 -3.98 -7.54
C GLU A 32 8.19 -3.22 -6.72
N SER A 33 7.49 -2.30 -7.38
CA SER A 33 6.26 -1.69 -6.89
C SER A 33 5.07 -2.40 -7.53
N LEU A 34 4.37 -3.25 -6.77
CA LEU A 34 3.15 -3.93 -7.21
C LEU A 34 1.92 -3.18 -6.72
N CYS A 35 1.07 -2.72 -7.63
CA CYS A 35 -0.23 -2.18 -7.29
C CYS A 35 -1.31 -3.25 -7.34
N ILE A 36 -2.18 -3.27 -6.33
CA ILE A 36 -3.39 -4.09 -6.30
C ILE A 36 -4.58 -3.16 -6.49
N LEU A 37 -5.29 -3.33 -7.59
CA LEU A 37 -6.44 -2.52 -7.98
C LEU A 37 -7.69 -3.40 -8.07
N GLY A 38 -8.83 -2.88 -7.68
CA GLY A 38 -10.11 -3.56 -7.77
C GLY A 38 -11.22 -2.85 -7.00
N PRO A 39 -12.47 -3.26 -7.17
CA PRO A 39 -13.62 -2.63 -6.55
C PRO A 39 -13.59 -2.70 -5.02
N SER A 40 -14.38 -1.85 -4.37
CA SER A 40 -14.51 -1.87 -2.91
C SER A 40 -15.06 -3.22 -2.44
N GLY A 41 -14.49 -3.73 -1.33
CA GLY A 41 -14.90 -5.01 -0.75
C GLY A 41 -14.38 -6.27 -1.45
N CYS A 42 -13.53 -6.16 -2.48
CA CYS A 42 -12.96 -7.33 -3.17
C CYS A 42 -11.84 -8.06 -2.39
N GLY A 43 -11.46 -7.59 -1.20
CA GLY A 43 -10.48 -8.28 -0.36
C GLY A 43 -9.05 -7.70 -0.37
N LYS A 44 -8.79 -6.55 -0.98
CA LYS A 44 -7.44 -5.92 -1.04
C LYS A 44 -6.81 -5.73 0.33
N THR A 45 -7.52 -5.08 1.26
CA THR A 45 -7.09 -4.89 2.65
C THR A 45 -6.88 -6.22 3.37
N THR A 46 -7.76 -7.21 3.12
CA THR A 46 -7.61 -8.57 3.67
C THR A 46 -6.29 -9.18 3.20
N LEU A 47 -5.98 -9.06 1.92
CA LEU A 47 -4.75 -9.58 1.34
C LEU A 47 -3.50 -8.94 1.96
N LEU A 48 -3.46 -7.61 2.10
CA LEU A 48 -2.34 -6.92 2.76
C LEU A 48 -2.17 -7.37 4.22
N ARG A 49 -3.28 -7.48 4.97
CA ARG A 49 -3.23 -7.91 6.37
C ARG A 49 -2.76 -9.37 6.54
N ILE A 50 -3.02 -10.24 5.57
CA ILE A 50 -2.47 -11.60 5.56
C ILE A 50 -0.98 -11.58 5.27
N ILE A 51 -0.51 -10.74 4.33
CA ILE A 51 0.91 -10.61 4.00
C ILE A 51 1.70 -10.09 5.20
N ASP A 52 1.13 -9.14 5.98
CA ASP A 52 1.71 -8.61 7.22
C ASP A 52 1.48 -9.52 8.45
N CYS A 53 0.86 -10.68 8.26
CA CYS A 53 0.52 -11.62 9.34
C CYS A 53 -0.37 -11.04 10.45
N LEU A 54 -1.17 -10.00 10.15
CA LEU A 54 -2.14 -9.42 11.08
C LEU A 54 -3.42 -10.24 11.18
N ILE A 55 -3.74 -11.01 10.15
CA ILE A 55 -4.84 -12.00 10.13
C ILE A 55 -4.36 -13.31 9.53
N ALA A 56 -4.87 -14.41 10.05
CA ALA A 56 -4.54 -15.74 9.55
C ALA A 56 -5.23 -16.01 8.20
N ARG A 57 -4.51 -16.66 7.29
CA ARG A 57 -5.07 -17.28 6.09
C ARG A 57 -5.73 -18.61 6.43
N ASP A 58 -6.68 -19.06 5.62
CA ASP A 58 -7.31 -20.36 5.80
C ASP A 58 -6.61 -21.43 4.96
N GLN A 59 -6.14 -21.08 3.74
CA GLN A 59 -5.38 -21.98 2.88
C GLN A 59 -4.27 -21.23 2.15
N GLY A 60 -3.33 -21.98 1.59
CA GLY A 60 -2.22 -21.44 0.82
C GLY A 60 -1.04 -20.98 1.67
N GLU A 61 -0.12 -20.30 1.04
CA GLU A 61 1.10 -19.82 1.69
C GLU A 61 1.50 -18.41 1.25
N VAL A 62 2.18 -17.70 2.14
CA VAL A 62 2.87 -16.44 1.87
C VAL A 62 4.33 -16.67 2.27
N LEU A 63 5.24 -16.44 1.33
CA LEU A 63 6.67 -16.53 1.54
C LEU A 63 7.30 -15.17 1.32
N ILE A 64 8.19 -14.76 2.21
CA ILE A 64 9.06 -13.60 2.04
C ILE A 64 10.51 -14.11 2.06
N ASP A 65 11.22 -13.91 0.97
CA ASP A 65 12.58 -14.44 0.74
C ASP A 65 12.68 -15.96 0.95
N GLY A 66 11.63 -16.69 0.50
CA GLY A 66 11.53 -18.15 0.63
C GLY A 66 11.12 -18.64 2.03
N VAL A 67 10.96 -17.73 3.01
CA VAL A 67 10.58 -18.08 4.38
C VAL A 67 9.08 -17.89 4.57
N PRO A 68 8.34 -18.90 5.07
CA PRO A 68 6.91 -18.76 5.37
C PRO A 68 6.64 -17.66 6.40
N VAL A 69 5.67 -16.80 6.10
CA VAL A 69 5.22 -15.76 7.04
C VAL A 69 4.23 -16.36 8.02
N THR A 70 4.65 -16.50 9.28
CA THR A 70 3.85 -17.06 10.39
C THR A 70 3.68 -16.08 11.54
N GLN A 71 4.42 -14.97 11.54
CA GLN A 71 4.35 -13.88 12.50
C GLN A 71 4.73 -12.56 11.85
N PRO A 72 4.35 -11.41 12.43
CA PRO A 72 4.78 -10.10 11.93
C PRO A 72 6.30 -10.00 11.87
N ARG A 73 6.81 -9.37 10.81
CA ARG A 73 8.25 -9.24 10.56
C ARG A 73 8.73 -7.82 10.84
N PRO A 74 9.88 -7.65 11.50
CA PRO A 74 10.41 -6.30 11.82
C PRO A 74 10.84 -5.51 10.56
N ASP A 75 11.14 -6.17 9.46
CA ASP A 75 11.55 -5.57 8.20
C ASP A 75 10.39 -5.24 7.24
N VAL A 76 9.16 -5.47 7.67
CA VAL A 76 7.92 -5.09 6.98
C VAL A 76 7.30 -3.89 7.70
N ALA A 77 6.80 -2.93 6.94
CA ALA A 77 6.01 -1.83 7.47
C ALA A 77 4.69 -1.71 6.72
N MET A 78 3.62 -1.47 7.47
CA MET A 78 2.29 -1.25 6.91
C MET A 78 1.81 0.17 7.20
N VAL A 79 1.35 0.85 6.13
CA VAL A 79 0.60 2.11 6.20
C VAL A 79 -0.87 1.78 6.04
N PHE A 80 -1.65 2.05 7.09
CA PHE A 80 -3.08 1.77 7.12
C PHE A 80 -3.89 2.91 6.51
N GLN A 81 -5.07 2.60 6.01
CA GLN A 81 -6.06 3.56 5.51
C GLN A 81 -6.43 4.62 6.57
N HIS A 82 -6.56 4.21 7.83
CA HIS A 82 -6.69 5.10 8.98
C HIS A 82 -5.33 5.20 9.66
N PHE A 83 -4.63 6.24 9.49
CA PHE A 83 -3.24 6.59 9.83
C PHE A 83 -2.57 5.81 10.97
N GLY A 84 -3.35 5.22 11.88
CA GLY A 84 -2.90 4.36 12.97
C GLY A 84 -1.93 5.05 13.95
N LEU A 85 -1.92 6.39 14.00
CA LEU A 85 -1.09 7.12 14.94
C LEU A 85 -1.55 6.84 16.37
N PHE A 86 -0.61 6.75 17.29
CA PHE A 86 -0.89 6.65 18.72
C PHE A 86 -1.42 8.00 19.22
N PRO A 87 -2.70 8.13 19.60
CA PRO A 87 -3.32 9.41 19.95
C PRO A 87 -2.73 10.06 21.20
N TRP A 88 -2.08 9.29 22.07
CA TRP A 88 -1.40 9.73 23.29
C TRP A 88 0.09 10.06 23.10
N LYS A 89 0.65 9.88 21.89
CA LYS A 89 2.02 10.22 21.54
C LYS A 89 2.05 11.44 20.65
N ARG A 90 3.08 12.28 20.82
CA ARG A 90 3.37 13.40 19.93
C ARG A 90 3.82 12.91 18.56
N LEU A 91 3.86 13.80 17.57
CA LEU A 91 4.30 13.49 16.22
C LEU A 91 5.72 12.87 16.21
N GLU A 92 6.68 13.50 16.85
CA GLU A 92 8.06 12.99 16.95
C GLU A 92 8.13 11.61 17.62
N GLU A 93 7.34 11.39 18.67
CA GLU A 93 7.26 10.11 19.38
C GLU A 93 6.58 9.02 18.56
N ASN A 94 5.59 9.38 17.71
CA ASN A 94 4.99 8.46 16.76
C ASN A 94 6.02 7.97 15.74
N ILE A 95 6.85 8.88 15.19
CA ILE A 95 7.90 8.52 14.23
C ILE A 95 9.00 7.71 14.90
N ALA A 96 9.41 8.08 16.13
CA ALA A 96 10.45 7.41 16.90
C ALA A 96 10.11 5.98 17.28
N TYR A 97 8.83 5.67 17.49
CA TYR A 97 8.38 4.45 18.16
C TYR A 97 9.00 3.15 17.62
N GLY A 98 9.00 2.98 16.30
CA GLY A 98 9.58 1.79 15.69
C GLY A 98 11.11 1.72 15.79
N LEU A 99 11.79 2.87 15.85
CA LEU A 99 13.25 2.96 16.06
C LEU A 99 13.63 2.60 17.49
N GLU A 100 12.86 3.09 18.47
CA GLU A 100 13.03 2.78 19.89
C GLU A 100 12.87 1.27 20.16
N LEU A 101 11.83 0.64 19.57
CA LEU A 101 11.61 -0.81 19.68
C LEU A 101 12.78 -1.63 19.10
N ARG A 102 13.51 -1.06 18.12
CA ARG A 102 14.71 -1.69 17.52
C ARG A 102 15.99 -1.38 18.26
N GLY A 103 15.93 -0.68 19.39
CA GLY A 103 17.11 -0.32 20.18
C GLY A 103 18.08 0.62 19.47
N ARG A 104 17.60 1.47 18.55
CA ARG A 104 18.43 2.47 17.89
C ARG A 104 18.92 3.51 18.89
N SER A 105 20.12 4.03 18.68
CA SER A 105 20.66 5.07 19.55
C SER A 105 19.79 6.34 19.50
N ARG A 106 19.89 7.17 20.54
CA ARG A 106 19.17 8.45 20.59
C ARG A 106 19.56 9.38 19.45
N GLU A 107 20.84 9.38 19.07
CA GLU A 107 21.36 10.21 17.98
C GLU A 107 20.79 9.78 16.63
N GLU A 108 20.82 8.46 16.32
CA GLU A 108 20.26 7.92 15.09
C GLU A 108 18.74 8.18 15.02
N THR A 109 18.04 8.01 16.14
CA THR A 109 16.61 8.26 16.25
C THR A 109 16.29 9.73 15.98
N THR A 110 17.00 10.66 16.60
CA THR A 110 16.79 12.11 16.40
C THR A 110 17.04 12.50 14.94
N ALA A 111 18.17 12.11 14.37
CA ALA A 111 18.50 12.40 12.97
C ALA A 111 17.45 11.83 11.99
N THR A 112 16.93 10.64 12.26
CA THR A 112 15.89 10.02 11.45
C THR A 112 14.57 10.79 11.57
N ILE A 113 14.16 11.20 12.76
CA ILE A 113 12.95 12.00 13.00
C ILE A 113 13.05 13.32 12.24
N GLU A 114 14.14 14.05 12.38
CA GLU A 114 14.36 15.34 11.71
C GLU A 114 14.26 15.20 10.20
N ARG A 115 14.93 14.18 9.63
CA ARG A 115 14.87 13.86 8.20
C ARG A 115 13.43 13.65 7.71
N TYR A 116 12.63 12.82 8.40
CA TYR A 116 11.27 12.52 7.95
C TYR A 116 10.28 13.64 8.25
N ILE A 117 10.47 14.43 9.30
CA ILE A 117 9.69 15.64 9.56
C ILE A 117 9.89 16.67 8.43
N GLU A 118 11.13 16.89 8.00
CA GLU A 118 11.43 17.77 6.87
C GLU A 118 10.86 17.22 5.57
N LEU A 119 11.14 15.95 5.26
CA LEU A 119 10.67 15.26 4.04
C LEU A 119 9.14 15.30 3.89
N MET A 120 8.42 15.16 5.00
CA MET A 120 6.95 15.15 5.03
C MET A 120 6.34 16.55 5.23
N ASN A 121 7.17 17.60 5.22
CA ASN A 121 6.72 18.97 5.45
C ASN A 121 5.87 19.10 6.73
N LEU A 122 6.40 18.58 7.85
CA LEU A 122 5.75 18.55 9.17
C LEU A 122 6.51 19.42 10.19
N LYS A 123 7.47 20.24 9.74
CA LYS A 123 8.28 21.13 10.59
C LYS A 123 7.41 22.12 11.36
N GLY A 124 7.69 22.24 12.65
CA GLY A 124 6.93 23.07 13.60
C GLY A 124 5.77 22.34 14.31
N PHE A 125 5.51 21.07 13.94
CA PHE A 125 4.46 20.24 14.55
C PHE A 125 5.00 19.05 15.33
N GLU A 126 6.31 19.00 15.58
CA GLU A 126 7.01 17.87 16.23
C GLU A 126 6.36 17.45 17.54
N LYS A 127 5.95 18.46 18.34
CA LYS A 127 5.36 18.29 19.68
C LYS A 127 3.83 18.19 19.68
N SER A 128 3.20 18.27 18.50
CA SER A 128 1.74 18.20 18.38
C SER A 128 1.24 16.75 18.52
N TYR A 129 0.09 16.60 19.15
CA TYR A 129 -0.62 15.33 19.21
C TYR A 129 -1.47 15.11 17.94
N PRO A 130 -1.82 13.86 17.56
CA PRO A 130 -2.59 13.57 16.36
C PRO A 130 -3.87 14.41 16.21
N HIS A 131 -4.62 14.64 17.29
CA HIS A 131 -5.86 15.44 17.26
C HIS A 131 -5.64 16.93 16.95
N GLN A 132 -4.39 17.42 17.01
CA GLN A 132 -4.00 18.79 16.67
C GLN A 132 -3.53 18.92 15.22
N LEU A 133 -3.43 17.80 14.51
CA LEU A 133 -2.96 17.73 13.11
C LEU A 133 -4.16 17.60 12.17
N SER A 134 -4.08 18.22 10.99
CA SER A 134 -5.05 17.96 9.92
C SER A 134 -4.99 16.50 9.45
N GLY A 135 -6.05 15.99 8.80
CA GLY A 135 -6.05 14.62 8.27
C GLY A 135 -4.87 14.33 7.34
N GLY A 136 -4.53 15.28 6.46
CA GLY A 136 -3.35 15.17 5.60
C GLY A 136 -2.01 15.15 6.36
N MET A 137 -1.90 15.92 7.46
CA MET A 137 -0.70 15.87 8.32
C MET A 137 -0.60 14.53 9.06
N GLN A 138 -1.72 14.01 9.57
CA GLN A 138 -1.75 12.70 10.22
C GLN A 138 -1.32 11.59 9.24
N GLN A 139 -1.74 11.67 7.99
CA GLN A 139 -1.37 10.72 6.96
C GLN A 139 0.12 10.77 6.65
N ARG A 140 0.68 11.97 6.47
CA ARG A 140 2.11 12.17 6.28
C ARG A 140 2.92 11.67 7.49
N ALA A 141 2.43 11.88 8.70
CA ALA A 141 3.03 11.35 9.93
C ALA A 141 3.01 9.80 9.97
N GLY A 142 1.91 9.17 9.54
CA GLY A 142 1.81 7.72 9.42
C GLY A 142 2.81 7.15 8.41
N LEU A 143 2.98 7.82 7.27
CA LEU A 143 3.98 7.45 6.26
C LEU A 143 5.40 7.65 6.80
N ALA A 144 5.68 8.78 7.45
CA ALA A 144 6.98 9.04 8.11
C ALA A 144 7.33 7.93 9.09
N ARG A 145 6.40 7.53 9.96
CA ARG A 145 6.59 6.44 10.94
C ARG A 145 6.92 5.12 10.26
N ALA A 146 6.20 4.78 9.18
CA ALA A 146 6.42 3.53 8.46
C ALA A 146 7.80 3.51 7.76
N LEU A 147 8.22 4.62 7.18
CA LEU A 147 9.50 4.73 6.47
C LEU A 147 10.69 4.88 7.42
N ALA A 148 10.50 5.50 8.60
CA ALA A 148 11.57 5.74 9.58
C ALA A 148 12.29 4.45 9.98
N ILE A 149 11.58 3.34 10.08
CA ILE A 149 12.17 2.04 10.41
C ILE A 149 12.97 1.42 9.26
N ASN A 150 13.09 2.09 8.12
CA ASN A 150 13.80 1.60 6.93
C ASN A 150 13.39 0.18 6.54
N PRO A 151 12.09 -0.07 6.22
CA PRO A 151 11.60 -1.40 5.90
C PRO A 151 12.15 -1.88 4.56
N THR A 152 12.28 -3.20 4.38
CA THR A 152 12.60 -3.82 3.08
C THR A 152 11.35 -4.06 2.24
N LEU A 153 10.20 -4.23 2.90
CA LEU A 153 8.87 -4.34 2.29
C LEU A 153 7.93 -3.29 2.88
N LEU A 154 7.34 -2.49 1.99
CA LEU A 154 6.34 -1.49 2.34
C LEU A 154 4.96 -1.94 1.85
N LEU A 155 4.03 -2.11 2.77
CA LEU A 155 2.63 -2.42 2.49
C LEU A 155 1.80 -1.17 2.70
N MET A 156 0.97 -0.77 1.72
CA MET A 156 0.20 0.46 1.77
C MET A 156 -1.27 0.22 1.40
N ASP A 157 -2.17 0.51 2.33
CA ASP A 157 -3.62 0.36 2.14
C ASP A 157 -4.28 1.73 1.94
N GLU A 158 -4.52 2.10 0.68
CA GLU A 158 -5.14 3.37 0.27
C GLU A 158 -4.55 4.62 0.95
N PRO A 159 -3.20 4.79 0.96
CA PRO A 159 -2.54 5.78 1.81
C PRO A 159 -2.81 7.23 1.42
N PHE A 160 -3.45 7.50 0.27
CA PHE A 160 -3.73 8.86 -0.21
C PHE A 160 -5.23 9.18 -0.27
N GLY A 161 -6.09 8.29 0.20
CA GLY A 161 -7.54 8.40 0.06
C GLY A 161 -8.16 9.64 0.71
N SER A 162 -7.60 10.12 1.81
CA SER A 162 -8.12 11.28 2.57
C SER A 162 -7.42 12.61 2.24
N LEU A 163 -6.45 12.62 1.29
CA LEU A 163 -5.75 13.84 0.90
C LEU A 163 -6.54 14.63 -0.15
N ASP A 164 -6.45 15.95 -0.08
CA ASP A 164 -6.83 16.81 -1.19
C ASP A 164 -5.94 16.54 -2.41
N ALA A 165 -6.40 16.97 -3.60
CA ALA A 165 -5.75 16.62 -4.86
C ALA A 165 -4.28 17.09 -4.93
N GLN A 166 -4.00 18.32 -4.49
CA GLN A 166 -2.65 18.89 -4.57
C GLN A 166 -1.68 18.20 -3.61
N THR A 167 -2.09 18.00 -2.35
CA THR A 167 -1.30 17.29 -1.34
C THR A 167 -1.06 15.83 -1.78
N ARG A 168 -2.07 15.20 -2.38
CA ARG A 168 -1.96 13.83 -2.92
C ARG A 168 -0.86 13.73 -3.99
N GLU A 169 -0.87 14.63 -4.97
CA GLU A 169 0.14 14.63 -6.04
C GLU A 169 1.55 14.84 -5.48
N MET A 170 1.73 15.77 -4.55
CA MET A 170 3.02 16.00 -3.89
C MET A 170 3.50 14.75 -3.15
N MET A 171 2.61 14.06 -2.43
CA MET A 171 2.95 12.85 -1.69
C MET A 171 3.28 11.66 -2.60
N GLN A 172 2.59 11.55 -3.73
CA GLN A 172 2.88 10.53 -4.74
C GLN A 172 4.27 10.74 -5.37
N GLU A 173 4.63 11.97 -5.71
CA GLU A 173 5.96 12.29 -6.23
C GLU A 173 7.05 12.02 -5.19
N GLU A 174 6.81 12.36 -3.93
CA GLU A 174 7.75 12.08 -2.85
C GLU A 174 7.93 10.58 -2.62
N LEU A 175 6.84 9.81 -2.63
CA LEU A 175 6.90 8.35 -2.51
C LEU A 175 7.70 7.74 -3.68
N LEU A 176 7.45 8.20 -4.92
CA LEU A 176 8.23 7.75 -6.08
C LEU A 176 9.72 7.99 -5.90
N ARG A 177 10.10 9.19 -5.43
CA ARG A 177 11.50 9.55 -5.17
C ARG A 177 12.15 8.63 -4.14
N ILE A 178 11.42 8.31 -3.06
CA ILE A 178 11.90 7.39 -2.01
C ILE A 178 12.09 5.98 -2.58
N LEU A 179 11.10 5.46 -3.30
CA LEU A 179 11.15 4.11 -3.88
C LEU A 179 12.33 3.95 -4.85
N GLU A 180 12.58 4.97 -5.68
CA GLU A 180 13.67 4.96 -6.66
C GLU A 180 15.05 5.06 -5.99
N SER A 181 15.19 5.93 -4.98
CA SER A 181 16.47 6.16 -4.29
C SER A 181 16.84 5.02 -3.34
N GLU A 182 15.87 4.44 -2.64
CA GLU A 182 16.11 3.46 -1.57
C GLU A 182 15.89 2.00 -2.02
N LYS A 183 15.47 1.77 -3.28
CA LYS A 183 15.25 0.44 -3.88
C LYS A 183 14.42 -0.49 -2.97
N LYS A 184 13.22 -0.04 -2.60
CA LYS A 184 12.31 -0.80 -1.74
C LYS A 184 11.32 -1.63 -2.55
N THR A 185 10.96 -2.78 -2.03
CA THR A 185 9.81 -3.54 -2.53
C THR A 185 8.53 -2.96 -1.92
N MET A 186 7.51 -2.76 -2.74
CA MET A 186 6.23 -2.19 -2.29
C MET A 186 5.04 -3.00 -2.82
N ILE A 187 4.04 -3.22 -1.96
CA ILE A 187 2.70 -3.61 -2.38
C ILE A 187 1.74 -2.49 -1.98
N PHE A 188 1.10 -1.92 -2.98
CA PHE A 188 0.25 -0.75 -2.85
C PHE A 188 -1.18 -1.09 -3.25
N VAL A 189 -2.12 -0.87 -2.34
CA VAL A 189 -3.56 -1.04 -2.62
C VAL A 189 -4.19 0.32 -2.87
N THR A 190 -4.94 0.42 -3.96
CA THR A 190 -5.69 1.63 -4.31
C THR A 190 -6.96 1.27 -5.09
N HIS A 191 -7.89 2.21 -5.16
CA HIS A 191 -9.02 2.19 -6.10
C HIS A 191 -8.83 3.20 -7.25
N SER A 192 -7.73 3.96 -7.26
CA SER A 192 -7.40 4.93 -8.29
C SER A 192 -6.55 4.31 -9.40
N ILE A 193 -7.07 4.33 -10.63
CA ILE A 193 -6.36 3.87 -11.82
C ILE A 193 -5.07 4.68 -12.02
N ASP A 194 -5.16 6.00 -11.82
CA ASP A 194 -4.05 6.91 -12.04
C ASP A 194 -2.90 6.64 -11.07
N GLU A 195 -3.21 6.36 -9.79
CA GLU A 195 -2.22 5.95 -8.79
C GLU A 195 -1.57 4.62 -9.16
N ALA A 196 -2.36 3.64 -9.57
CA ALA A 196 -1.85 2.32 -9.95
C ALA A 196 -0.85 2.40 -11.11
N ILE A 197 -1.13 3.22 -12.12
CA ILE A 197 -0.24 3.41 -13.28
C ILE A 197 0.99 4.25 -12.90
N LEU A 198 0.82 5.27 -12.06
CA LEU A 198 1.91 6.14 -11.64
C LEU A 198 2.96 5.40 -10.79
N LEU A 199 2.50 4.64 -9.80
CA LEU A 199 3.35 4.06 -8.77
C LEU A 199 3.79 2.63 -9.08
N GLY A 200 2.94 1.84 -9.77
CA GLY A 200 3.17 0.42 -10.01
C GLY A 200 4.09 0.11 -11.18
N ASP A 201 4.90 -0.90 -11.04
CA ASP A 201 5.60 -1.55 -12.16
C ASP A 201 4.70 -2.64 -12.76
N ARG A 202 3.87 -3.26 -11.92
CA ARG A 202 2.77 -4.15 -12.32
C ARG A 202 1.51 -3.81 -11.54
N ILE A 203 0.35 -4.11 -12.15
CA ILE A 203 -0.97 -3.90 -11.57
C ILE A 203 -1.69 -5.24 -11.55
N VAL A 204 -2.02 -5.72 -10.36
CA VAL A 204 -2.88 -6.89 -10.14
C VAL A 204 -4.31 -6.40 -10.09
N MET A 205 -5.10 -6.77 -11.09
CA MET A 205 -6.54 -6.51 -11.14
C MET A 205 -7.28 -7.57 -10.35
N MET A 206 -8.02 -7.16 -9.32
CA MET A 206 -8.86 -8.07 -8.53
C MET A 206 -10.32 -7.97 -8.94
N SER A 207 -10.96 -9.14 -9.09
CA SER A 207 -12.40 -9.24 -9.29
C SER A 207 -13.15 -8.90 -8.01
N ARG A 208 -14.48 -8.70 -8.13
CA ARG A 208 -15.40 -8.65 -6.97
C ARG A 208 -15.34 -9.94 -6.14
N ARG A 209 -15.97 -9.88 -4.96
CA ARG A 209 -16.05 -10.99 -4.02
C ARG A 209 -16.69 -12.25 -4.65
N PRO A 210 -16.05 -13.43 -4.52
CA PRO A 210 -14.75 -13.63 -3.89
C PRO A 210 -13.63 -13.01 -4.71
N GLY A 211 -12.73 -12.27 -4.02
CA GLY A 211 -11.58 -11.65 -4.66
C GLY A 211 -10.68 -12.70 -5.31
N ARG A 212 -10.50 -12.59 -6.62
CA ARG A 212 -9.59 -13.40 -7.43
C ARG A 212 -8.71 -12.47 -8.27
N ILE A 213 -7.58 -12.94 -8.71
CA ILE A 213 -6.82 -12.22 -9.72
C ILE A 213 -7.50 -12.43 -11.06
N ARG A 214 -7.91 -11.33 -11.68
CA ARG A 214 -8.48 -11.30 -13.02
C ARG A 214 -7.39 -11.21 -14.07
N GLU A 215 -6.46 -10.28 -13.87
CA GLU A 215 -5.35 -10.03 -14.78
C GLU A 215 -4.18 -9.37 -14.05
N ILE A 216 -2.98 -9.50 -14.59
CA ILE A 216 -1.78 -8.80 -14.13
C ILE A 216 -1.23 -8.00 -15.30
N LEU A 217 -1.28 -6.68 -15.20
CA LEU A 217 -0.86 -5.74 -16.23
C LEU A 217 0.56 -5.24 -15.96
N LEU A 218 1.38 -5.16 -17.00
CA LEU A 218 2.71 -4.56 -16.93
C LEU A 218 2.65 -3.07 -17.26
N VAL A 219 3.22 -2.25 -16.39
CA VAL A 219 3.35 -0.80 -16.62
C VAL A 219 4.73 -0.53 -17.24
N THR A 220 4.76 -0.39 -18.55
CA THR A 220 6.00 -0.20 -19.33
C THR A 220 6.43 1.27 -19.47
N ILE A 221 5.89 2.15 -18.61
CA ILE A 221 6.31 3.55 -18.56
C ILE A 221 7.64 3.63 -17.81
N PRO A 222 8.70 4.19 -18.42
CA PRO A 222 10.03 4.20 -17.82
C PRO A 222 10.10 5.04 -16.53
N ARG A 223 11.05 4.69 -15.66
CA ARG A 223 11.44 5.49 -14.48
C ARG A 223 12.64 6.39 -14.84
N PRO A 224 12.87 7.56 -14.20
CA PRO A 224 12.03 8.11 -13.13
C PRO A 224 10.70 8.67 -13.66
N ARG A 225 9.62 8.42 -12.91
CA ARG A 225 8.28 8.88 -13.28
C ARG A 225 7.96 10.22 -12.62
N LYS A 226 7.37 11.14 -13.41
CA LYS A 226 6.76 12.37 -12.92
C LYS A 226 5.30 12.40 -13.34
N ILE A 227 4.41 12.93 -12.53
CA ILE A 227 2.96 12.93 -12.78
C ILE A 227 2.63 13.45 -14.18
N ILE A 228 3.18 14.61 -14.55
CA ILE A 228 2.91 15.25 -15.85
C ILE A 228 3.38 14.38 -17.01
N SER A 229 4.60 13.81 -16.94
CA SER A 229 5.15 12.99 -18.01
C SER A 229 4.44 11.64 -18.15
N VAL A 230 3.98 11.06 -17.04
CA VAL A 230 3.20 9.81 -17.05
C VAL A 230 1.84 10.05 -17.69
N ARG A 231 1.11 11.11 -17.31
CA ARG A 231 -0.23 11.42 -17.84
C ARG A 231 -0.22 11.75 -19.34
N SER A 232 0.87 12.26 -19.87
CA SER A 232 1.04 12.53 -21.31
C SER A 232 1.58 11.34 -22.10
N HIS A 233 1.97 10.24 -21.46
CA HIS A 233 2.55 9.09 -22.14
C HIS A 233 1.46 8.25 -22.84
N PRO A 234 1.63 7.84 -24.12
CA PRO A 234 0.63 7.04 -24.85
C PRO A 234 0.21 5.78 -24.08
N ARG A 235 1.17 5.07 -23.49
CA ARG A 235 0.92 3.85 -22.72
C ARG A 235 0.05 4.08 -21.49
N TYR A 236 0.08 5.28 -20.90
CA TYR A 236 -0.82 5.65 -19.80
C TYR A 236 -2.29 5.64 -20.26
N ILE A 237 -2.58 6.23 -21.42
CA ILE A 237 -3.93 6.30 -21.96
C ILE A 237 -4.46 4.90 -22.28
N GLU A 238 -3.63 4.05 -22.89
CA GLU A 238 -3.99 2.66 -23.20
C GLU A 238 -4.31 1.87 -21.93
N LEU A 239 -3.41 1.90 -20.95
CA LEU A 239 -3.61 1.19 -19.66
C LEU A 239 -4.85 1.70 -18.94
N ARG A 240 -5.03 3.02 -18.87
CA ARG A 240 -6.16 3.63 -18.21
C ARG A 240 -7.49 3.19 -18.82
N ASN A 241 -7.58 3.18 -20.14
CA ASN A 241 -8.77 2.74 -20.87
C ASN A 241 -9.03 1.23 -20.65
N SER A 242 -8.00 0.40 -20.79
CA SER A 242 -8.11 -1.05 -20.57
C SER A 242 -8.57 -1.37 -19.14
N ILE A 243 -7.97 -0.73 -18.14
CA ILE A 243 -8.34 -0.92 -16.74
C ILE A 243 -9.78 -0.44 -16.48
N TRP A 244 -10.16 0.71 -17.07
CA TRP A 244 -11.51 1.24 -16.94
C TRP A 244 -12.56 0.27 -17.52
N GLU A 245 -12.32 -0.30 -18.69
CA GLU A 245 -13.20 -1.29 -19.32
C GLU A 245 -13.35 -2.54 -18.45
N MET A 246 -12.24 -3.03 -17.87
CA MET A 246 -12.29 -4.16 -16.94
C MET A 246 -13.15 -3.86 -15.70
N LEU A 247 -12.98 -2.68 -15.11
CA LEU A 247 -13.77 -2.27 -13.95
C LEU A 247 -15.25 -2.08 -14.31
N LYS A 248 -15.56 -1.55 -15.51
CA LYS A 248 -16.92 -1.36 -15.99
C LYS A 248 -17.64 -2.69 -16.15
N GLN A 249 -17.01 -3.71 -16.71
CA GLN A 249 -17.59 -5.05 -16.83
C GLN A 249 -18.01 -5.62 -15.46
N ASP A 250 -17.20 -5.36 -14.41
CA ASP A 250 -17.56 -5.77 -13.04
C ASP A 250 -18.82 -5.03 -12.51
N PHE A 251 -19.18 -3.86 -13.05
CA PHE A 251 -20.41 -3.15 -12.72
C PHE A 251 -21.61 -3.69 -13.53
N ASP A 252 -21.41 -3.93 -14.83
CA ASP A 252 -22.46 -4.40 -15.72
C ASP A 252 -22.96 -5.82 -15.33
N ASP A 253 -22.08 -6.67 -14.82
CA ASP A 253 -22.41 -8.01 -14.29
C ASP A 253 -23.36 -7.97 -13.06
N ILE A 254 -23.44 -6.83 -12.35
CA ILE A 254 -24.41 -6.66 -11.25
C ILE A 254 -25.82 -6.40 -11.79
N ASP A 255 -25.92 -5.52 -12.78
CA ASP A 255 -27.22 -5.14 -13.35
C ASP A 255 -27.83 -6.29 -14.12
N ALA A 256 -26.99 -7.20 -14.68
CA ALA A 256 -27.44 -8.42 -15.37
C ALA A 256 -27.75 -9.59 -14.42
N GLY A 257 -27.19 -9.62 -13.21
CA GLY A 257 -27.28 -10.71 -12.23
C GLY A 257 -28.37 -10.55 -11.18
N GLY A 258 -29.34 -9.65 -11.35
CA GLY A 258 -30.54 -9.50 -10.51
C GLY A 258 -30.25 -9.45 -9.01
N ILE A 259 -30.46 -8.32 -8.39
CA ILE A 259 -30.47 -8.11 -6.93
C ILE A 259 -31.28 -9.21 -6.26
N ASN A 260 -30.62 -10.14 -5.57
CA ASN A 260 -31.27 -10.87 -4.50
C ASN A 260 -30.78 -10.26 -3.17
N PRO A 261 -31.71 -9.74 -2.35
CA PRO A 261 -31.44 -9.02 -1.12
C PRO A 261 -30.78 -9.86 -0.02
#